data_99cdeb26e235c4a5a50be3e454afec99
#
_entry.id   99cdeb26e235c4a5a50be3e454afec99
#
_cell.length_a   1.000
_cell.length_b   1.000
_cell.length_c   1.000
_cell.angle_alpha   90.00
_cell.angle_beta   90.00
_cell.angle_gamma   90.00
#
_symmetry.space_group_name_H-M   'P 1'
#
loop_
_entity.id
_entity.type
_entity.pdbx_description
1 polymer ?
#
loop_
_entity_poly.entity_id
_entity_poly.type
_entity_poly.pdbx_seq_one_letter_code
_entity_poly.pdbx_strand_id
1 'polypeptide(L)'
;MDSAEAPPSNQEQEQLKNNNTETSKLDRTLDELALAQANVQALETKMREMERQHAEDLEKSTREHALRAEETVLSERAKRVKQLDEERIKFGALKTVLSERRKTLEDAKTAHEIVAAVSKLSEKIEQGESFAREMQVLKKVAENDDVLRALLSGTEKTLEKLASKDVPTLVQLRDSFEKQVKKDARRVYLIPKEGGGMLAYAVASLASLIKVEEAGGKENSISLEAAIAQVETLLRDDCDSVGNAARILLEASEHSKAKDVVQSWATSAMEREEIDFILRSLVAHANAKSSGV
;
A
#
# COMPACT_ATOMS: atom_id res chain seq x y z
N MET A 1 23.39 0.70 43.59
CA MET A 1 21.95 0.63 43.30
C MET A 1 21.83 0.45 41.79
N ASP A 2 21.84 -0.82 41.39
CA ASP A 2 21.75 -1.25 40.03
C ASP A 2 20.30 -1.13 39.52
N SER A 3 20.07 -0.29 38.57
CA SER A 3 18.82 -0.31 37.78
C SER A 3 19.06 -1.17 36.54
N ALA A 4 18.63 -2.42 36.66
CA ALA A 4 18.58 -3.33 35.56
C ALA A 4 17.46 -2.90 34.58
N GLU A 5 17.84 -2.44 33.40
CA GLU A 5 16.94 -2.29 32.27
C GLU A 5 16.42 -3.68 31.86
N ALA A 6 15.09 -3.80 31.79
CA ALA A 6 14.42 -4.99 31.30
C ALA A 6 14.65 -5.15 29.79
N PRO A 7 14.82 -6.37 29.28
CA PRO A 7 15.00 -6.57 27.84
C PRO A 7 13.71 -6.24 27.07
N PRO A 8 13.83 -5.63 25.89
CA PRO A 8 12.67 -5.25 25.07
C PRO A 8 11.86 -6.48 24.66
N SER A 9 10.53 -6.33 24.62
CA SER A 9 9.58 -7.39 24.30
C SER A 9 9.81 -7.95 22.88
N ASN A 10 9.53 -9.23 22.69
CA ASN A 10 9.67 -9.93 21.38
C ASN A 10 8.92 -9.20 20.22
N GLN A 11 7.88 -8.43 20.55
CA GLN A 11 7.13 -7.64 19.54
C GLN A 11 7.90 -6.41 19.04
N GLU A 12 8.69 -5.77 19.88
CA GLU A 12 9.56 -4.66 19.46
C GLU A 12 10.75 -5.16 18.60
N GLN A 13 11.24 -6.35 18.86
CA GLN A 13 12.30 -6.95 18.06
C GLN A 13 11.81 -7.43 16.67
N GLU A 14 10.59 -7.88 16.54
CA GLU A 14 9.97 -8.20 15.25
C GLU A 14 9.64 -6.95 14.43
N GLN A 15 9.17 -5.88 15.06
CA GLN A 15 8.95 -4.60 14.39
C GLN A 15 10.27 -3.97 13.91
N LEU A 16 11.31 -4.03 14.72
CA LEU A 16 12.66 -3.58 14.32
C LEU A 16 13.26 -4.40 13.18
N LYS A 17 13.00 -5.72 13.14
CA LYS A 17 13.45 -6.58 12.02
C LYS A 17 12.67 -6.30 10.73
N ASN A 18 11.38 -6.07 10.80
CA ASN A 18 10.57 -5.71 9.63
C ASN A 18 10.95 -4.33 9.07
N ASN A 19 11.09 -3.32 9.93
CA ASN A 19 11.56 -2.00 9.53
C ASN A 19 12.97 -2.05 8.91
N ASN A 20 13.89 -2.86 9.47
CA ASN A 20 15.23 -3.05 8.87
C ASN A 20 15.20 -3.77 7.53
N THR A 21 14.23 -4.64 7.28
CA THR A 21 14.11 -5.33 5.99
C THR A 21 13.54 -4.41 4.90
N GLU A 22 12.64 -3.51 5.27
CA GLU A 22 12.08 -2.52 4.35
C GLU A 22 13.05 -1.38 4.06
N THR A 23 13.75 -0.86 5.07
CA THR A 23 14.83 0.13 4.87
C THR A 23 15.96 -0.44 4.02
N SER A 24 16.34 -1.72 4.19
CA SER A 24 17.38 -2.35 3.38
C SER A 24 16.95 -2.59 1.91
N LYS A 25 15.66 -2.75 1.64
CA LYS A 25 15.14 -2.78 0.27
C LYS A 25 15.15 -1.38 -0.36
N LEU A 26 14.78 -0.37 0.44
CA LEU A 26 14.85 1.03 0.03
C LEU A 26 16.28 1.45 -0.30
N ASP A 27 17.24 1.11 0.56
CA ASP A 27 18.66 1.41 0.35
C ASP A 27 19.21 0.74 -0.92
N ARG A 28 18.82 -0.51 -1.20
CA ARG A 28 19.22 -1.19 -2.44
C ARG A 28 18.68 -0.51 -3.70
N THR A 29 17.43 -0.04 -3.68
CA THR A 29 16.88 0.69 -4.84
C THR A 29 17.51 2.07 -5.00
N LEU A 30 17.88 2.73 -3.91
CA LEU A 30 18.65 3.97 -3.93
C LEU A 30 20.08 3.76 -4.43
N ASP A 31 20.74 2.68 -4.05
CA ASP A 31 22.07 2.31 -4.55
C ASP A 31 22.03 1.96 -6.04
N GLU A 32 21.00 1.24 -6.52
CA GLU A 32 20.79 0.96 -7.95
C GLU A 32 20.57 2.25 -8.76
N LEU A 33 19.84 3.20 -8.20
CA LEU A 33 19.59 4.51 -8.79
C LEU A 33 20.86 5.36 -8.82
N ALA A 34 21.65 5.34 -7.76
CA ALA A 34 22.96 6.00 -7.68
C ALA A 34 23.96 5.39 -8.69
N LEU A 35 23.94 4.05 -8.82
CA LEU A 35 24.78 3.33 -9.79
C LEU A 35 24.39 3.68 -11.24
N ALA A 36 23.08 3.77 -11.53
CA ALA A 36 22.59 4.18 -12.84
C ALA A 36 22.97 5.62 -13.17
N GLN A 37 22.88 6.54 -12.21
CA GLN A 37 23.33 7.93 -12.37
C GLN A 37 24.85 8.02 -12.57
N ALA A 38 25.64 7.24 -11.83
CA ALA A 38 27.09 7.17 -12.00
C ALA A 38 27.46 6.63 -13.39
N ASN A 39 26.73 5.64 -13.91
CA ASN A 39 26.94 5.11 -15.26
C ASN A 39 26.60 6.13 -16.35
N VAL A 40 25.55 6.93 -16.19
CA VAL A 40 25.22 8.04 -17.09
C VAL A 40 26.34 9.10 -17.09
N GLN A 41 26.81 9.51 -15.91
CA GLN A 41 27.92 10.46 -15.79
C GLN A 41 29.22 9.91 -16.37
N ALA A 42 29.51 8.63 -16.17
CA ALA A 42 30.68 7.99 -16.76
C ALA A 42 30.62 7.89 -18.29
N LEU A 43 29.42 7.71 -18.85
CA LEU A 43 29.21 7.76 -20.30
C LEU A 43 29.37 9.18 -20.87
N GLU A 44 28.84 10.17 -20.16
CA GLU A 44 29.04 11.60 -20.56
C GLU A 44 30.48 12.04 -20.47
N THR A 45 31.24 11.62 -19.45
CA THR A 45 32.67 11.93 -19.32
C THR A 45 33.51 11.22 -20.40
N LYS A 46 33.19 9.94 -20.71
CA LYS A 46 33.80 9.23 -21.84
C LYS A 46 33.48 9.90 -23.18
N MET A 47 32.26 10.37 -23.34
CA MET A 47 31.85 11.09 -24.55
C MET A 47 32.65 12.39 -24.74
N ARG A 48 32.76 13.22 -23.68
CA ARG A 48 33.58 14.46 -23.71
C ARG A 48 35.07 14.17 -23.99
N GLU A 49 35.56 13.07 -23.42
CA GLU A 49 36.94 12.67 -23.66
C GLU A 49 37.15 12.15 -25.10
N MET A 50 36.21 11.37 -25.64
CA MET A 50 36.22 10.95 -27.05
C MET A 50 36.06 12.14 -28.00
N GLU A 51 35.17 13.09 -27.67
CA GLU A 51 35.02 14.32 -28.45
C GLU A 51 36.31 15.14 -28.47
N ARG A 52 37.03 15.23 -27.31
CA ARG A 52 38.32 15.90 -27.20
C ARG A 52 39.38 15.18 -28.02
N GLN A 53 39.49 13.85 -27.87
CA GLN A 53 40.43 13.04 -28.66
C GLN A 53 40.13 13.12 -30.15
N HIS A 54 38.86 13.10 -30.52
CA HIS A 54 38.41 13.25 -31.88
C HIS A 54 38.69 14.65 -32.44
N ALA A 55 38.49 15.70 -31.63
CA ALA A 55 38.83 17.06 -32.00
C ALA A 55 40.37 17.25 -32.20
N GLU A 56 41.18 16.61 -31.32
CA GLU A 56 42.65 16.60 -31.46
C GLU A 56 43.11 15.82 -32.69
N ASP A 57 42.47 14.68 -33.02
CA ASP A 57 42.78 13.89 -34.22
C ASP A 57 42.33 14.57 -35.52
N LEU A 58 41.18 15.25 -35.51
CA LEU A 58 40.74 16.11 -36.60
C LEU A 58 41.70 17.29 -36.83
N GLU A 59 42.20 17.92 -35.74
CA GLU A 59 43.16 19.02 -35.83
C GLU A 59 44.54 18.54 -36.37
N LYS A 60 44.99 17.37 -35.95
CA LYS A 60 46.20 16.74 -36.51
C LYS A 60 46.01 16.38 -37.97
N SER A 61 44.85 15.74 -38.31
CA SER A 61 44.51 15.40 -39.69
C SER A 61 44.47 16.65 -40.58
N THR A 62 43.82 17.72 -40.14
CA THR A 62 43.76 18.98 -40.91
C THR A 62 45.13 19.62 -41.10
N ARG A 63 46.05 19.57 -40.10
CA ARG A 63 47.42 20.03 -40.24
C ARG A 63 48.24 19.19 -41.22
N GLU A 64 48.14 17.87 -41.12
CA GLU A 64 48.80 16.97 -42.07
C GLU A 64 48.23 17.09 -43.50
N HIS A 65 46.92 17.30 -43.60
CA HIS A 65 46.23 17.46 -44.88
C HIS A 65 46.45 18.85 -45.51
N ALA A 66 46.65 19.89 -44.70
CA ALA A 66 47.10 21.21 -45.20
C ALA A 66 48.46 21.13 -45.91
N LEU A 67 49.26 20.14 -45.54
CA LEU A 67 50.56 19.88 -46.15
C LEU A 67 50.48 18.97 -47.40
N ARG A 68 49.39 18.22 -47.61
CA ARG A 68 49.21 17.28 -48.74
C ARG A 68 48.07 17.68 -49.67
N ALA A 69 47.59 18.91 -49.56
CA ALA A 69 46.22 19.27 -49.93
C ALA A 69 45.91 19.46 -51.43
N GLU A 70 46.78 19.32 -52.36
CA GLU A 70 46.42 19.55 -53.78
C GLU A 70 45.86 18.32 -54.54
N GLU A 71 46.15 17.07 -54.12
CA GLU A 71 45.76 15.90 -54.88
C GLU A 71 44.56 15.09 -54.35
N THR A 72 44.15 15.28 -53.07
CA THR A 72 43.21 14.36 -52.43
C THR A 72 41.88 14.97 -52.00
N VAL A 73 41.61 16.25 -52.26
CA VAL A 73 40.46 17.02 -51.68
C VAL A 73 39.07 16.39 -51.94
N LEU A 74 38.85 15.79 -53.11
CA LEU A 74 37.52 15.22 -53.42
C LEU A 74 37.26 13.86 -52.75
N SER A 75 38.27 12.99 -52.64
CA SER A 75 38.15 11.71 -51.97
C SER A 75 38.05 11.87 -50.44
N GLU A 76 38.69 12.86 -49.92
CA GLU A 76 38.67 13.15 -48.48
C GLU A 76 37.37 13.81 -48.02
N ARG A 77 36.74 14.66 -48.84
CA ARG A 77 35.42 15.20 -48.57
C ARG A 77 34.38 14.08 -48.42
N ALA A 78 34.44 13.11 -49.34
CA ALA A 78 33.52 11.95 -49.29
C ALA A 78 33.76 11.07 -48.05
N LYS A 79 35.05 10.88 -47.64
CA LYS A 79 35.39 10.15 -46.40
C LYS A 79 34.95 10.91 -45.15
N ARG A 80 35.11 12.21 -45.12
CA ARG A 80 34.67 13.07 -43.99
C ARG A 80 33.13 13.07 -43.82
N VAL A 81 32.42 13.19 -44.94
CA VAL A 81 30.93 13.10 -44.92
C VAL A 81 30.49 11.76 -44.35
N LYS A 82 31.11 10.65 -44.82
CA LYS A 82 30.80 9.32 -44.29
C LYS A 82 31.10 9.15 -42.81
N GLN A 83 32.25 9.69 -42.36
CA GLN A 83 32.63 9.66 -40.94
C GLN A 83 31.65 10.50 -40.07
N LEU A 84 31.28 11.70 -40.53
CA LEU A 84 30.31 12.56 -39.86
C LEU A 84 28.90 11.89 -39.80
N ASP A 85 28.50 11.16 -40.84
CA ASP A 85 27.26 10.43 -40.83
C ASP A 85 27.30 9.23 -39.87
N GLU A 86 28.43 8.49 -39.84
CA GLU A 86 28.60 7.40 -38.85
C GLU A 86 28.59 7.95 -37.40
N GLU A 87 29.14 9.11 -37.16
CA GLU A 87 29.11 9.72 -35.83
C GLU A 87 27.76 10.34 -35.47
N ARG A 88 27.04 10.91 -36.44
CA ARG A 88 25.65 11.31 -36.25
C ARG A 88 24.79 10.14 -35.85
N ILE A 89 25.02 8.98 -36.47
CA ILE A 89 24.29 7.73 -36.12
C ILE A 89 24.62 7.29 -34.69
N LYS A 90 25.93 7.30 -34.32
CA LYS A 90 26.37 6.96 -32.95
C LYS A 90 25.82 7.94 -31.92
N PHE A 91 25.85 9.23 -32.22
CA PHE A 91 25.28 10.25 -31.33
C PHE A 91 23.75 10.15 -31.23
N GLY A 92 23.06 9.85 -32.33
CA GLY A 92 21.64 9.57 -32.36
C GLY A 92 21.28 8.37 -31.47
N ALA A 93 22.02 7.27 -31.62
CA ALA A 93 21.82 6.07 -30.80
C ALA A 93 22.07 6.34 -29.31
N LEU A 94 23.12 7.08 -28.97
CA LEU A 94 23.42 7.43 -27.58
C LEU A 94 22.36 8.34 -26.96
N LYS A 95 21.87 9.33 -27.72
CA LYS A 95 20.77 10.20 -27.29
C LYS A 95 19.48 9.39 -27.04
N THR A 96 19.21 8.41 -27.86
CA THR A 96 18.05 7.50 -27.66
C THR A 96 18.22 6.70 -26.37
N VAL A 97 19.38 6.07 -26.16
CA VAL A 97 19.65 5.30 -24.93
C VAL A 97 19.55 6.19 -23.67
N LEU A 98 20.07 7.42 -23.74
CA LEU A 98 19.96 8.36 -22.62
C LEU A 98 18.51 8.78 -22.35
N SER A 99 17.72 9.02 -23.41
CA SER A 99 16.30 9.36 -23.26
C SER A 99 15.48 8.20 -22.67
N GLU A 100 15.77 6.96 -23.10
CA GLU A 100 15.14 5.76 -22.54
C GLU A 100 15.51 5.57 -21.06
N ARG A 101 16.79 5.73 -20.71
CA ARG A 101 17.21 5.62 -19.32
C ARG A 101 16.62 6.71 -18.43
N ARG A 102 16.51 7.93 -18.93
CA ARG A 102 15.84 9.01 -18.21
C ARG A 102 14.38 8.66 -17.94
N LYS A 103 13.68 8.12 -18.96
CA LYS A 103 12.30 7.68 -18.80
C LYS A 103 12.18 6.57 -17.74
N THR A 104 13.05 5.55 -17.80
CA THR A 104 13.04 4.48 -16.79
C THR A 104 13.32 4.99 -15.37
N LEU A 105 14.17 6.00 -15.23
CA LEU A 105 14.41 6.63 -13.94
C LEU A 105 13.21 7.44 -13.42
N GLU A 106 12.53 8.15 -14.29
CA GLU A 106 11.29 8.87 -13.96
C GLU A 106 10.17 7.89 -13.56
N ASP A 107 10.03 6.79 -14.29
CA ASP A 107 9.08 5.72 -13.97
C ASP A 107 9.40 5.07 -12.62
N ALA A 108 10.65 4.74 -12.35
CA ALA A 108 11.09 4.18 -11.07
C ALA A 108 10.87 5.15 -9.90
N LYS A 109 11.10 6.44 -10.10
CA LYS A 109 10.83 7.48 -9.10
C LYS A 109 9.34 7.54 -8.78
N THR A 110 8.49 7.57 -9.80
CA THR A 110 7.03 7.59 -9.63
C THR A 110 6.55 6.35 -8.87
N ALA A 111 7.05 5.17 -9.24
CA ALA A 111 6.74 3.92 -8.54
C ALA A 111 7.12 3.98 -7.05
N HIS A 112 8.29 4.53 -6.74
CA HIS A 112 8.74 4.70 -5.37
C HIS A 112 7.86 5.67 -4.57
N GLU A 113 7.45 6.79 -5.17
CA GLU A 113 6.55 7.75 -4.55
C GLU A 113 5.18 7.12 -4.24
N ILE A 114 4.65 6.29 -5.13
CA ILE A 114 3.41 5.54 -4.92
C ILE A 114 3.57 4.58 -3.73
N VAL A 115 4.61 3.75 -3.73
CA VAL A 115 4.86 2.80 -2.63
C VAL A 115 4.97 3.52 -1.29
N ALA A 116 5.74 4.61 -1.23
CA ALA A 116 5.90 5.38 -0.01
C ALA A 116 4.59 6.01 0.49
N ALA A 117 3.75 6.53 -0.42
CA ALA A 117 2.46 7.12 -0.07
C ALA A 117 1.48 6.05 0.44
N VAL A 118 1.41 4.90 -0.23
CA VAL A 118 0.55 3.78 0.16
C VAL A 118 0.99 3.17 1.49
N SER A 119 2.30 3.02 1.72
CA SER A 119 2.83 2.49 3.00
C SER A 119 2.49 3.39 4.18
N LYS A 120 2.62 4.72 4.01
CA LYS A 120 2.23 5.67 5.05
C LYS A 120 0.73 5.66 5.34
N LEU A 121 -0.08 5.53 4.28
CA LEU A 121 -1.52 5.39 4.43
C LEU A 121 -1.88 4.12 5.20
N SER A 122 -1.26 2.98 4.85
CA SER A 122 -1.44 1.70 5.56
C SER A 122 -1.08 1.81 7.02
N GLU A 123 0.07 2.41 7.33
CA GLU A 123 0.53 2.61 8.70
C GLU A 123 -0.48 3.40 9.54
N LYS A 124 -1.02 4.50 9.01
CA LYS A 124 -2.03 5.31 9.72
C LYS A 124 -3.33 4.56 9.96
N ILE A 125 -3.80 3.82 8.98
CA ILE A 125 -5.00 2.99 9.09
C ILE A 125 -4.79 1.85 10.11
N GLU A 126 -3.60 1.23 10.15
CA GLU A 126 -3.26 0.20 11.13
C GLU A 126 -3.15 0.74 12.56
N GLN A 127 -2.75 2.00 12.70
CA GLN A 127 -2.72 2.71 13.99
C GLN A 127 -4.12 3.16 14.45
N GLY A 128 -5.11 3.14 13.57
CA GLY A 128 -6.46 3.63 13.84
C GLY A 128 -6.55 5.15 13.89
N GLU A 129 -5.60 5.85 13.28
CA GLU A 129 -5.54 7.30 13.23
C GLU A 129 -6.20 7.86 11.98
N SER A 130 -6.59 9.14 12.04
CA SER A 130 -7.07 9.87 10.87
C SER A 130 -5.97 9.94 9.78
N PHE A 131 -6.32 9.59 8.55
CA PHE A 131 -5.41 9.53 7.41
C PHE A 131 -5.73 10.55 6.31
N ALA A 132 -6.44 11.62 6.65
CA ALA A 132 -6.85 12.65 5.68
C ALA A 132 -5.66 13.33 4.98
N ARG A 133 -4.54 13.50 5.69
CA ARG A 133 -3.32 14.10 5.15
C ARG A 133 -2.61 13.14 4.17
N GLU A 134 -2.50 11.89 4.52
CA GLU A 134 -1.91 10.83 3.70
C GLU A 134 -2.71 10.62 2.42
N MET A 135 -4.04 10.72 2.52
CA MET A 135 -4.93 10.67 1.37
C MET A 135 -4.69 11.83 0.39
N GLN A 136 -4.44 13.05 0.89
CA GLN A 136 -4.09 14.18 0.03
C GLN A 136 -2.74 13.97 -0.69
N VAL A 137 -1.76 13.39 0.01
CA VAL A 137 -0.48 13.04 -0.61
C VAL A 137 -0.67 12.00 -1.70
N LEU A 138 -1.45 10.95 -1.43
CA LEU A 138 -1.75 9.90 -2.39
C LEU A 138 -2.46 10.45 -3.64
N LYS A 139 -3.42 11.39 -3.47
CA LYS A 139 -4.09 12.07 -4.60
C LYS A 139 -3.11 12.83 -5.49
N LYS A 140 -2.14 13.53 -4.91
CA LYS A 140 -1.10 14.25 -5.68
C LYS A 140 -0.22 13.29 -6.47
N VAL A 141 0.17 12.17 -5.87
CA VAL A 141 0.97 11.15 -6.55
C VAL A 141 0.17 10.50 -7.69
N ALA A 142 -1.14 10.31 -7.49
CA ALA A 142 -2.05 9.76 -8.50
C ALA A 142 -2.23 10.63 -9.75
N GLU A 143 -1.90 11.93 -9.70
CA GLU A 143 -1.91 12.79 -10.89
C GLU A 143 -0.99 12.27 -12.00
N ASN A 144 0.07 11.55 -11.63
CA ASN A 144 1.06 11.00 -12.54
C ASN A 144 0.81 9.52 -12.91
N ASP A 145 -0.29 8.91 -12.43
CA ASP A 145 -0.61 7.50 -12.69
C ASP A 145 -2.11 7.32 -12.95
N ASP A 146 -2.46 6.97 -14.20
CA ASP A 146 -3.86 6.86 -14.64
C ASP A 146 -4.62 5.74 -13.93
N VAL A 147 -3.95 4.61 -13.62
CA VAL A 147 -4.57 3.47 -12.93
C VAL A 147 -4.87 3.84 -11.48
N LEU A 148 -3.89 4.45 -10.79
CA LEU A 148 -4.07 4.91 -9.42
C LEU A 148 -5.17 5.98 -9.33
N ARG A 149 -5.23 6.89 -10.29
CA ARG A 149 -6.29 7.89 -10.39
C ARG A 149 -7.67 7.25 -10.57
N ALA A 150 -7.78 6.23 -11.43
CA ALA A 150 -9.04 5.51 -11.63
C ALA A 150 -9.48 4.76 -10.37
N LEU A 151 -8.56 4.08 -9.68
CA LEU A 151 -8.83 3.40 -8.39
C LEU A 151 -9.31 4.40 -7.34
N LEU A 152 -8.64 5.53 -7.19
CA LEU A 152 -9.03 6.56 -6.22
C LEU A 152 -10.36 7.21 -6.58
N SER A 153 -10.63 7.52 -7.84
CA SER A 153 -11.91 8.12 -8.25
C SER A 153 -13.11 7.24 -7.94
N GLY A 154 -12.96 5.91 -8.07
CA GLY A 154 -14.00 4.95 -7.71
C GLY A 154 -14.28 4.83 -6.21
N THR A 155 -13.27 5.12 -5.38
CA THR A 155 -13.33 4.94 -3.92
C THR A 155 -13.28 6.26 -3.13
N GLU A 156 -13.19 7.39 -3.82
CA GLU A 156 -12.96 8.72 -3.23
C GLU A 156 -13.97 9.07 -2.14
N LYS A 157 -15.26 8.94 -2.44
CA LYS A 157 -16.33 9.29 -1.50
C LYS A 157 -16.28 8.47 -0.21
N THR A 158 -15.98 7.19 -0.33
CA THR A 158 -15.83 6.29 0.83
C THR A 158 -14.60 6.68 1.64
N LEU A 159 -13.46 6.83 0.98
CA LEU A 159 -12.20 7.19 1.63
C LEU A 159 -12.26 8.57 2.29
N GLU A 160 -12.86 9.57 1.69
CA GLU A 160 -13.00 10.91 2.28
C GLU A 160 -13.90 10.89 3.52
N LYS A 161 -15.00 10.15 3.47
CA LYS A 161 -15.88 9.97 4.64
C LYS A 161 -15.14 9.31 5.80
N LEU A 162 -14.31 8.31 5.51
CA LEU A 162 -13.60 7.54 6.51
C LEU A 162 -12.27 8.19 6.94
N ALA A 163 -11.64 8.97 6.08
CA ALA A 163 -10.37 9.64 6.35
C ALA A 163 -10.44 10.69 7.48
N SER A 164 -11.61 11.31 7.66
CA SER A 164 -11.85 12.28 8.73
C SER A 164 -12.34 11.65 10.04
N LYS A 165 -12.62 10.34 10.02
CA LYS A 165 -13.16 9.57 11.13
C LYS A 165 -12.08 8.61 11.63
N ASP A 166 -11.96 8.46 12.93
CA ASP A 166 -11.09 7.46 13.51
C ASP A 166 -11.68 6.06 13.18
N VAL A 167 -10.98 5.31 12.36
CA VAL A 167 -11.38 3.95 11.99
C VAL A 167 -10.79 2.98 12.99
N PRO A 168 -11.62 2.16 13.66
CA PRO A 168 -11.11 1.26 14.68
C PRO A 168 -10.16 0.21 14.06
N THR A 169 -9.11 -0.11 14.79
CA THR A 169 -8.19 -1.18 14.42
C THR A 169 -8.86 -2.55 14.56
N LEU A 170 -8.31 -3.57 13.90
CA LEU A 170 -8.80 -4.96 14.04
C LEU A 170 -8.76 -5.43 15.49
N VAL A 171 -7.73 -5.02 16.24
CA VAL A 171 -7.61 -5.33 17.68
C VAL A 171 -8.73 -4.67 18.48
N GLN A 172 -9.01 -3.38 18.21
CA GLN A 172 -10.09 -2.65 18.89
C GLN A 172 -11.47 -3.26 18.54
N LEU A 173 -11.69 -3.67 17.30
CA LEU A 173 -12.93 -4.34 16.89
C LEU A 173 -13.11 -5.69 17.61
N ARG A 174 -12.07 -6.48 17.72
CA ARG A 174 -12.06 -7.75 18.45
C ARG A 174 -12.35 -7.51 19.94
N ASP A 175 -11.63 -6.59 20.55
CA ASP A 175 -11.80 -6.23 21.96
C ASP A 175 -13.20 -5.72 22.27
N SER A 176 -13.75 -4.85 21.43
CA SER A 176 -15.10 -4.31 21.60
C SER A 176 -16.17 -5.40 21.43
N PHE A 177 -15.96 -6.34 20.48
CA PHE A 177 -16.83 -7.49 20.33
C PHE A 177 -16.87 -8.36 21.59
N GLU A 178 -15.70 -8.77 22.10
CA GLU A 178 -15.61 -9.64 23.27
C GLU A 178 -16.11 -8.98 24.56
N LYS A 179 -15.79 -7.72 24.77
CA LYS A 179 -16.07 -7.03 26.03
C LYS A 179 -17.48 -6.47 26.11
N GLN A 180 -18.03 -6.02 25.00
CA GLN A 180 -19.31 -5.29 24.93
C GLN A 180 -20.36 -6.02 24.10
N VAL A 181 -20.15 -6.11 22.78
CA VAL A 181 -21.18 -6.55 21.83
C VAL A 181 -21.72 -7.94 22.16
N LYS A 182 -20.85 -8.90 22.43
CA LYS A 182 -21.21 -10.27 22.81
C LYS A 182 -22.08 -10.32 24.06
N LYS A 183 -21.69 -9.57 25.10
CA LYS A 183 -22.43 -9.56 26.37
C LYS A 183 -23.79 -8.87 26.25
N ASP A 184 -23.80 -7.73 25.56
CA ASP A 184 -25.00 -6.93 25.42
C ASP A 184 -26.00 -7.59 24.44
N ALA A 185 -25.50 -8.20 23.34
CA ALA A 185 -26.34 -8.97 22.43
C ALA A 185 -27.01 -10.14 23.13
N ARG A 186 -26.28 -10.91 23.95
CA ARG A 186 -26.84 -12.00 24.77
C ARG A 186 -27.87 -11.49 25.78
N ARG A 187 -27.54 -10.38 26.46
CA ARG A 187 -28.47 -9.79 27.46
C ARG A 187 -29.76 -9.34 26.83
N VAL A 188 -29.72 -8.65 25.70
CA VAL A 188 -30.89 -8.09 25.03
C VAL A 188 -31.69 -9.17 24.29
N TYR A 189 -31.02 -10.21 23.76
CA TYR A 189 -31.69 -11.35 23.13
C TYR A 189 -32.58 -12.10 24.09
N LEU A 190 -32.18 -12.23 25.36
CA LEU A 190 -32.92 -12.92 26.39
C LEU A 190 -34.11 -12.11 26.96
N ILE A 191 -34.27 -10.82 26.56
CA ILE A 191 -35.40 -9.99 26.98
C ILE A 191 -36.62 -10.30 26.08
N PRO A 192 -37.78 -10.72 26.67
CA PRO A 192 -38.99 -10.96 25.90
C PRO A 192 -39.42 -9.73 25.10
N LYS A 193 -39.98 -9.94 23.90
CA LYS A 193 -40.45 -8.86 23.00
C LYS A 193 -41.59 -8.03 23.61
N GLU A 194 -42.32 -8.56 24.56
CA GLU A 194 -43.53 -7.96 25.15
C GLU A 194 -43.24 -7.12 26.41
N GLY A 195 -42.05 -6.55 26.55
CA GLY A 195 -41.74 -5.60 27.63
C GLY A 195 -41.47 -6.30 28.97
N GLY A 196 -40.24 -6.75 29.13
CA GLY A 196 -39.77 -7.25 30.42
C GLY A 196 -39.53 -6.11 31.39
N GLY A 197 -40.22 -6.15 32.53
CA GLY A 197 -39.93 -5.25 33.63
C GLY A 197 -38.53 -5.46 34.23
N MET A 198 -38.19 -4.70 35.27
CA MET A 198 -36.86 -4.71 35.90
C MET A 198 -36.34 -6.12 36.28
N LEU A 199 -37.25 -7.03 36.61
CA LEU A 199 -36.94 -8.44 36.89
C LEU A 199 -36.49 -9.22 35.66
N ALA A 200 -37.03 -8.93 34.45
CA ALA A 200 -36.59 -9.59 33.22
C ALA A 200 -35.18 -9.18 32.83
N TYR A 201 -34.78 -7.93 33.08
CA TYR A 201 -33.41 -7.45 32.93
C TYR A 201 -32.44 -8.15 33.90
N ALA A 202 -32.84 -8.34 35.16
CA ALA A 202 -32.03 -9.04 36.14
C ALA A 202 -31.82 -10.51 35.78
N VAL A 203 -32.88 -11.21 35.35
CA VAL A 203 -32.81 -12.59 34.88
C VAL A 203 -31.99 -12.72 33.60
N ALA A 204 -32.19 -11.84 32.62
CA ALA A 204 -31.43 -11.82 31.40
C ALA A 204 -29.92 -11.54 31.67
N SER A 205 -29.61 -10.69 32.63
CA SER A 205 -28.24 -10.40 33.06
C SER A 205 -27.55 -11.62 33.70
N LEU A 206 -28.26 -12.41 34.48
CA LEU A 206 -27.76 -13.67 35.06
C LEU A 206 -27.67 -14.79 34.01
N ALA A 207 -28.68 -14.91 33.16
CA ALA A 207 -28.70 -15.91 32.09
C ALA A 207 -27.65 -15.68 31.01
N SER A 208 -27.25 -14.43 30.77
CA SER A 208 -26.17 -14.11 29.82
C SER A 208 -24.77 -14.60 30.25
N LEU A 209 -24.62 -14.97 31.52
CA LEU A 209 -23.41 -15.58 32.08
C LEU A 209 -23.36 -17.10 31.87
N ILE A 210 -24.52 -17.72 31.55
CA ILE A 210 -24.64 -19.15 31.33
C ILE A 210 -24.75 -19.37 29.81
N LYS A 211 -23.88 -20.21 29.27
CA LYS A 211 -23.95 -20.62 27.87
C LYS A 211 -25.18 -21.51 27.68
N VAL A 212 -26.27 -20.94 27.14
CA VAL A 212 -27.51 -21.71 26.84
C VAL A 212 -27.38 -22.23 25.43
N GLU A 213 -27.25 -23.53 25.26
CA GLU A 213 -27.44 -24.20 23.97
C GLU A 213 -28.94 -24.31 23.70
N GLU A 214 -29.45 -23.53 22.76
CA GLU A 214 -30.84 -23.70 22.28
C GLU A 214 -30.95 -24.99 21.47
N ALA A 215 -31.60 -25.99 22.04
CA ALA A 215 -32.12 -27.15 21.32
C ALA A 215 -33.48 -26.79 20.72
N GLY A 216 -33.54 -26.47 19.44
CA GLY A 216 -34.79 -26.37 18.68
C GLY A 216 -35.13 -24.98 18.13
N GLY A 217 -34.37 -24.47 17.19
CA GLY A 217 -34.71 -23.34 16.32
C GLY A 217 -35.14 -23.81 14.95
N LYS A 218 -36.13 -23.13 14.36
CA LYS A 218 -36.67 -23.39 13.01
C LYS A 218 -35.57 -23.58 11.99
N GLU A 219 -35.70 -24.59 11.15
CA GLU A 219 -34.85 -24.90 10.01
C GLU A 219 -34.56 -23.61 9.23
N ASN A 220 -33.26 -23.25 9.10
CA ASN A 220 -32.63 -22.16 8.33
C ASN A 220 -32.32 -20.81 9.00
N SER A 221 -32.49 -20.60 10.31
CA SER A 221 -31.92 -19.43 10.97
C SER A 221 -30.79 -19.88 11.91
N ILE A 222 -29.59 -19.35 11.67
CA ILE A 222 -28.47 -19.53 12.60
C ILE A 222 -28.88 -18.86 13.91
N SER A 223 -28.87 -19.61 15.04
CA SER A 223 -29.18 -19.01 16.34
C SER A 223 -28.12 -17.91 16.66
N LEU A 224 -28.55 -16.84 17.34
CA LEU A 224 -27.64 -15.74 17.71
C LEU A 224 -26.40 -16.26 18.47
N GLU A 225 -26.58 -17.30 19.30
CA GLU A 225 -25.47 -17.90 20.05
C GLU A 225 -24.49 -18.66 19.13
N ALA A 226 -25.01 -19.38 18.14
CA ALA A 226 -24.16 -20.03 17.13
C ALA A 226 -23.43 -19.00 16.27
N ALA A 227 -24.10 -17.90 15.91
CA ALA A 227 -23.49 -16.79 15.17
C ALA A 227 -22.37 -16.13 16.00
N ILE A 228 -22.60 -15.88 17.28
CA ILE A 228 -21.57 -15.33 18.19
C ILE A 228 -20.36 -16.26 18.26
N ALA A 229 -20.56 -17.58 18.41
CA ALA A 229 -19.47 -18.55 18.45
C ALA A 229 -18.69 -18.59 17.12
N GLN A 230 -19.39 -18.53 15.98
CA GLN A 230 -18.79 -18.48 14.67
C GLN A 230 -17.97 -17.18 14.46
N VAL A 231 -18.51 -16.04 14.88
CA VAL A 231 -17.83 -14.75 14.84
C VAL A 231 -16.57 -14.75 15.72
N GLU A 232 -16.63 -15.35 16.92
CA GLU A 232 -15.45 -15.52 17.77
C GLU A 232 -14.34 -16.30 17.08
N THR A 233 -14.70 -17.38 16.39
CA THR A 233 -13.74 -18.19 15.64
C THR A 233 -13.13 -17.39 14.49
N LEU A 234 -13.97 -16.71 13.68
CA LEU A 234 -13.51 -15.87 12.58
C LEU A 234 -12.59 -14.74 13.06
N LEU A 235 -12.94 -14.06 14.15
CA LEU A 235 -12.11 -12.99 14.68
C LEU A 235 -10.81 -13.49 15.34
N ARG A 236 -10.73 -14.77 15.74
CA ARG A 236 -9.54 -15.38 16.30
C ARG A 236 -8.59 -15.88 15.24
N ASP A 237 -9.11 -16.60 14.24
CA ASP A 237 -8.32 -17.37 13.31
C ASP A 237 -7.95 -16.57 12.06
N ASP A 238 -8.83 -15.64 11.63
CA ASP A 238 -8.67 -14.89 10.39
C ASP A 238 -9.05 -13.41 10.57
N CYS A 239 -8.04 -12.56 10.59
CA CYS A 239 -8.23 -11.11 10.68
C CYS A 239 -8.88 -10.51 9.41
N ASP A 240 -8.84 -11.23 8.29
CA ASP A 240 -9.36 -10.75 7.00
C ASP A 240 -10.88 -10.95 6.84
N SER A 241 -11.53 -11.58 7.81
CA SER A 241 -12.96 -11.93 7.73
C SER A 241 -13.88 -11.08 8.62
N VAL A 242 -13.42 -9.89 9.05
CA VAL A 242 -14.17 -9.03 9.98
C VAL A 242 -15.53 -8.61 9.42
N GLY A 243 -15.61 -8.32 8.13
CA GLY A 243 -16.87 -7.98 7.47
C GLY A 243 -17.80 -9.19 7.33
N ASN A 244 -17.27 -10.40 7.11
CA ASN A 244 -18.08 -11.61 7.14
C ASN A 244 -18.65 -11.87 8.55
N ALA A 245 -17.84 -11.67 9.58
CA ALA A 245 -18.27 -11.73 10.97
C ALA A 245 -19.42 -10.74 11.24
N ALA A 246 -19.32 -9.52 10.73
CA ALA A 246 -20.35 -8.51 10.84
C ALA A 246 -21.66 -8.91 10.15
N ARG A 247 -21.58 -9.49 8.93
CA ARG A 247 -22.76 -9.95 8.17
C ARG A 247 -23.47 -11.10 8.88
N ILE A 248 -22.73 -12.11 9.33
CA ILE A 248 -23.29 -13.25 10.07
C ILE A 248 -24.02 -12.77 11.33
N LEU A 249 -23.42 -11.85 12.07
CA LEU A 249 -24.00 -11.32 13.29
C LEU A 249 -25.24 -10.46 13.04
N LEU A 250 -25.23 -9.64 11.97
CA LEU A 250 -26.41 -8.86 11.55
C LEU A 250 -27.56 -9.77 11.13
N GLU A 251 -27.29 -10.77 10.32
CA GLU A 251 -28.29 -11.72 9.85
C GLU A 251 -28.93 -12.46 11.03
N ALA A 252 -28.13 -12.98 11.94
CA ALA A 252 -28.63 -13.66 13.14
C ALA A 252 -29.39 -12.74 14.09
N SER A 253 -29.10 -11.45 14.11
CA SER A 253 -29.75 -10.46 14.98
C SER A 253 -30.97 -9.78 14.33
N GLU A 254 -31.26 -9.99 13.04
CA GLU A 254 -32.23 -9.21 12.26
C GLU A 254 -33.63 -9.20 12.86
N HIS A 255 -34.07 -10.35 13.43
CA HIS A 255 -35.37 -10.49 14.03
C HIS A 255 -35.39 -10.32 15.55
N SER A 256 -34.30 -9.85 16.15
CA SER A 256 -34.15 -9.67 17.59
C SER A 256 -33.92 -8.20 17.97
N LYS A 257 -34.11 -7.87 19.25
CA LYS A 257 -33.70 -6.55 19.79
C LYS A 257 -32.18 -6.37 19.85
N ALA A 258 -31.41 -7.43 19.66
CA ALA A 258 -29.96 -7.37 19.63
C ALA A 258 -29.43 -6.63 18.39
N LYS A 259 -30.27 -6.43 17.35
CA LYS A 259 -29.90 -5.72 16.13
C LYS A 259 -29.32 -4.33 16.41
N ASP A 260 -29.97 -3.56 17.29
CA ASP A 260 -29.52 -2.18 17.59
C ASP A 260 -28.13 -2.16 18.26
N VAL A 261 -27.85 -3.15 19.11
CA VAL A 261 -26.55 -3.29 19.79
C VAL A 261 -25.45 -3.74 18.81
N VAL A 262 -25.78 -4.67 17.93
CA VAL A 262 -24.87 -5.24 16.94
C VAL A 262 -24.56 -4.27 15.83
N GLN A 263 -25.53 -3.46 15.41
CA GLN A 263 -25.48 -2.63 14.21
C GLN A 263 -24.32 -1.63 14.22
N SER A 264 -24.04 -0.99 15.35
CA SER A 264 -22.97 -0.01 15.47
C SER A 264 -21.60 -0.65 15.26
N TRP A 265 -21.37 -1.79 15.88
CA TRP A 265 -20.13 -2.56 15.72
C TRP A 265 -20.00 -3.13 14.31
N ALA A 266 -21.07 -3.70 13.78
CA ALA A 266 -21.08 -4.27 12.45
C ALA A 266 -20.81 -3.23 11.36
N THR A 267 -21.34 -2.01 11.52
CA THR A 267 -21.03 -0.89 10.61
C THR A 267 -19.54 -0.56 10.64
N SER A 268 -18.94 -0.45 11.82
CA SER A 268 -17.51 -0.18 11.96
C SER A 268 -16.64 -1.32 11.40
N ALA A 269 -17.06 -2.55 11.56
CA ALA A 269 -16.39 -3.73 11.01
C ALA A 269 -16.45 -3.77 9.47
N MET A 270 -17.60 -3.43 8.88
CA MET A 270 -17.74 -3.32 7.41
C MET A 270 -16.95 -2.14 6.84
N GLU A 271 -16.96 -0.97 7.50
CA GLU A 271 -16.15 0.18 7.12
C GLU A 271 -14.66 -0.18 7.14
N ARG A 272 -14.22 -0.98 8.11
CA ARG A 272 -12.84 -1.48 8.19
C ARG A 272 -12.52 -2.45 7.04
N GLU A 273 -13.38 -3.43 6.75
CA GLU A 273 -13.21 -4.37 5.64
C GLU A 273 -13.10 -3.64 4.29
N GLU A 274 -13.95 -2.62 4.07
CA GLU A 274 -13.93 -1.81 2.85
C GLU A 274 -12.59 -1.08 2.67
N ILE A 275 -12.07 -0.47 3.74
CA ILE A 275 -10.74 0.17 3.74
C ILE A 275 -9.64 -0.85 3.45
N ASP A 276 -9.65 -2.01 4.12
CA ASP A 276 -8.64 -3.04 3.93
C ASP A 276 -8.66 -3.61 2.51
N PHE A 277 -9.83 -3.72 1.89
CA PHE A 277 -9.96 -4.10 0.48
C PHE A 277 -9.36 -3.05 -0.46
N ILE A 278 -9.65 -1.76 -0.23
CA ILE A 278 -9.07 -0.66 -1.00
C ILE A 278 -7.54 -0.63 -0.82
N LEU A 279 -7.06 -0.76 0.41
CA LEU A 279 -5.63 -0.82 0.71
C LEU A 279 -4.92 -1.95 -0.02
N ARG A 280 -5.48 -3.16 0.01
CA ARG A 280 -4.92 -4.31 -0.73
C ARG A 280 -4.82 -4.02 -2.22
N SER A 281 -5.81 -3.38 -2.80
CA SER A 281 -5.81 -2.98 -4.20
C SER A 281 -4.73 -1.94 -4.51
N LEU A 282 -4.55 -0.94 -3.63
CA LEU A 282 -3.50 0.07 -3.75
C LEU A 282 -2.10 -0.53 -3.59
N VAL A 283 -1.91 -1.42 -2.62
CA VAL A 283 -0.65 -2.13 -2.39
C VAL A 283 -0.30 -3.03 -3.58
N ALA A 284 -1.30 -3.76 -4.12
CA ALA A 284 -1.10 -4.59 -5.30
C ALA A 284 -0.66 -3.76 -6.51
N HIS A 285 -1.30 -2.61 -6.76
CA HIS A 285 -0.89 -1.69 -7.82
C HIS A 285 0.52 -1.12 -7.58
N ALA A 286 0.82 -0.68 -6.36
CA ALA A 286 2.14 -0.16 -5.99
C ALA A 286 3.25 -1.19 -6.24
N ASN A 287 3.00 -2.44 -5.85
CA ASN A 287 3.93 -3.56 -6.06
C ASN A 287 4.11 -3.88 -7.56
N ALA A 288 3.02 -3.94 -8.34
CA ALA A 288 3.08 -4.14 -9.78
C ALA A 288 3.92 -3.05 -10.46
N LYS A 289 3.69 -1.78 -10.11
CA LYS A 289 4.43 -0.65 -10.64
C LYS A 289 5.92 -0.69 -10.27
N SER A 290 6.25 -1.08 -9.04
CA SER A 290 7.65 -1.20 -8.58
C SER A 290 8.39 -2.37 -9.22
N SER A 291 7.68 -3.41 -9.63
CA SER A 291 8.24 -4.59 -10.30
C SER A 291 8.50 -4.37 -11.80
N GLY A 292 8.08 -3.22 -12.36
CA GLY A 292 8.29 -2.89 -13.77
C GLY A 292 7.38 -3.66 -14.73
N VAL A 293 6.23 -4.14 -14.23
CA VAL A 293 5.19 -4.81 -15.02
C VAL A 293 4.13 -3.80 -15.44
#